data_2c6e92b650d097949b984a7a3958594c
#
_entry.id   2c6e92b650d097949b984a7a3958594c
#
_cell.length_a   1.000
_cell.length_b   1.000
_cell.length_c   1.000
_cell.angle_alpha   90.00
_cell.angle_beta   90.00
_cell.angle_gamma   90.00
#
_symmetry.space_group_name_H-M   'P 1'
#
loop_
_entity.id
_entity.type
_entity.pdbx_description
1 polymer ?
#
loop_
_entity_poly.entity_id
_entity_poly.type
_entity_poly.pdbx_seq_one_letter_code
_entity_poly.pdbx_strand_id
1 'polypeptide(L)'
;MKIIAMITARSTSSRFPRKHLALLGGKPMIQNIIENLRLLKHIDEIVLATTTKDTDNDLVELCMSEGISIFRGSEDDLTLRHGGVLVMCNPDIVIPISGDCPFMDIDGCQAVIDAAIAHPDYDGYSIQSPYARCPEMMIAAHRRSWFTKAFQVYEEDPTVCGADQYNVAVNLNPDRFSKYVVDGTDIIDRTVTSMKFSIDWRLEMEFFNAVIEGMGYYPHHITDFIKAFTDMRNIGFTWRDKGAS
;
A
#
# COMPACT_ATOMS: atom_id res chain seq x y z
N MET A 1 -12.36 19.29 -1.26
CA MET A 1 -11.44 18.35 -0.58
C MET A 1 -10.84 17.47 -1.66
N LYS A 2 -9.50 17.41 -1.74
CA LYS A 2 -8.79 16.59 -2.75
C LYS A 2 -8.14 15.40 -2.05
N ILE A 3 -8.47 14.18 -2.48
CA ILE A 3 -7.93 12.92 -1.98
C ILE A 3 -7.07 12.28 -3.07
N ILE A 4 -5.81 11.99 -2.76
CA ILE A 4 -4.92 11.30 -3.70
C ILE A 4 -4.48 9.95 -3.17
N ALA A 5 -4.31 8.96 -4.06
CA ALA A 5 -3.58 7.74 -3.78
C ALA A 5 -2.14 7.91 -4.31
N MET A 6 -1.15 7.74 -3.42
CA MET A 6 0.26 7.91 -3.73
C MET A 6 0.97 6.56 -3.70
N ILE A 7 1.24 5.99 -4.87
CA ILE A 7 1.95 4.70 -5.01
C ILE A 7 3.45 4.97 -4.95
N THR A 8 4.14 4.34 -4.00
CA THR A 8 5.60 4.40 -3.88
C THR A 8 6.22 3.15 -4.48
N ALA A 9 6.92 3.30 -5.59
CA ALA A 9 7.57 2.20 -6.29
C ALA A 9 8.88 2.63 -6.96
N ARG A 10 9.86 1.70 -7.06
CA ARG A 10 11.10 1.87 -7.83
C ARG A 10 11.58 0.53 -8.37
N SER A 11 12.29 0.54 -9.50
CA SER A 11 12.76 -0.67 -10.17
C SER A 11 14.01 -1.30 -9.55
N THR A 12 14.72 -0.56 -8.68
CA THR A 12 16.02 -0.94 -8.07
C THR A 12 15.86 -1.78 -6.80
N SER A 13 14.93 -2.77 -6.78
CA SER A 13 14.87 -3.73 -5.67
C SER A 13 16.00 -4.73 -5.76
N SER A 14 16.79 -4.91 -4.70
CA SER A 14 17.90 -5.89 -4.66
C SER A 14 17.39 -7.34 -4.60
N ARG A 15 16.25 -7.57 -3.95
CA ARG A 15 15.64 -8.90 -3.76
C ARG A 15 14.88 -9.39 -4.99
N PHE A 16 14.19 -8.48 -5.68
CA PHE A 16 13.43 -8.77 -6.89
C PHE A 16 13.44 -7.53 -7.80
N PRO A 17 14.47 -7.36 -8.65
CA PRO A 17 14.55 -6.24 -9.58
C PRO A 17 13.34 -6.17 -10.50
N ARG A 18 12.83 -4.95 -10.73
CA ARG A 18 11.68 -4.67 -11.61
C ARG A 18 10.40 -5.42 -11.23
N LYS A 19 10.22 -5.77 -9.94
CA LYS A 19 9.06 -6.54 -9.44
C LYS A 19 7.71 -5.92 -9.82
N HIS A 20 7.63 -4.59 -9.91
CA HIS A 20 6.41 -3.86 -10.24
C HIS A 20 5.93 -4.09 -11.68
N LEU A 21 6.86 -4.48 -12.58
CA LEU A 21 6.59 -4.81 -13.98
C LEU A 21 6.40 -6.32 -14.20
N ALA A 22 6.70 -7.16 -13.20
CA ALA A 22 6.50 -8.59 -13.28
C ALA A 22 5.00 -8.93 -13.29
N LEU A 23 4.63 -10.00 -14.01
CA LEU A 23 3.24 -10.38 -14.17
C LEU A 23 2.68 -11.05 -12.91
N LEU A 24 1.56 -10.54 -12.44
CA LEU A 24 0.74 -11.10 -11.38
C LEU A 24 -0.69 -11.23 -11.91
N GLY A 25 -1.20 -12.45 -12.00
CA GLY A 25 -2.50 -12.70 -12.59
C GLY A 25 -2.58 -12.29 -14.08
N GLY A 26 -1.46 -12.37 -14.82
CA GLY A 26 -1.39 -12.03 -16.24
C GLY A 26 -1.17 -10.56 -16.56
N LYS A 27 -1.12 -9.65 -15.57
CA LYS A 27 -0.88 -8.21 -15.72
C LYS A 27 0.34 -7.77 -14.91
N PRO A 28 1.04 -6.67 -15.28
CA PRO A 28 2.06 -6.07 -14.42
C PRO A 28 1.52 -5.81 -13.01
N MET A 29 2.30 -6.13 -11.97
CA MET A 29 1.87 -5.99 -10.58
C MET A 29 1.39 -4.58 -10.25
N ILE A 30 2.06 -3.54 -10.76
CA ILE A 30 1.67 -2.14 -10.55
C ILE A 30 0.30 -1.83 -11.17
N GLN A 31 -0.06 -2.45 -12.28
CA GLN A 31 -1.36 -2.27 -12.94
C GLN A 31 -2.49 -2.82 -12.08
N ASN A 32 -2.29 -3.97 -11.42
CA ASN A 32 -3.27 -4.48 -10.46
C ASN A 32 -3.51 -3.51 -9.30
N ILE A 33 -2.44 -2.86 -8.79
CA ILE A 33 -2.57 -1.83 -7.74
C ILE A 33 -3.42 -0.65 -8.25
N ILE A 34 -3.14 -0.15 -9.46
CA ILE A 34 -3.88 0.97 -10.06
C ILE A 34 -5.36 0.58 -10.25
N GLU A 35 -5.63 -0.62 -10.76
CA GLU A 35 -6.99 -1.12 -10.95
C GLU A 35 -7.75 -1.22 -9.61
N ASN A 36 -7.13 -1.75 -8.55
CA ASN A 36 -7.72 -1.79 -7.21
C ASN A 36 -8.05 -0.39 -6.68
N LEU A 37 -7.14 0.56 -6.84
CA LEU A 37 -7.38 1.95 -6.41
C LEU A 37 -8.55 2.60 -7.16
N ARG A 38 -8.79 2.23 -8.42
CA ARG A 38 -9.93 2.70 -9.21
C ARG A 38 -11.28 2.14 -8.75
N LEU A 39 -11.29 1.06 -7.99
CA LEU A 39 -12.52 0.52 -7.38
C LEU A 39 -12.95 1.31 -6.15
N LEU A 40 -12.01 2.04 -5.52
CA LEU A 40 -12.30 2.87 -4.35
C LEU A 40 -12.94 4.20 -4.76
N LYS A 41 -13.91 4.64 -3.97
CA LYS A 41 -14.61 5.92 -4.17
C LYS A 41 -13.82 7.06 -3.53
N HIS A 42 -14.06 8.27 -4.05
CA HIS A 42 -13.51 9.53 -3.53
C HIS A 42 -12.01 9.74 -3.73
N ILE A 43 -11.32 8.88 -4.48
CA ILE A 43 -9.95 9.15 -4.92
C ILE A 43 -10.01 10.03 -6.16
N ASP A 44 -9.51 11.28 -6.05
CA ASP A 44 -9.52 12.24 -7.14
C ASP A 44 -8.36 12.04 -8.12
N GLU A 45 -7.22 11.53 -7.61
CA GLU A 45 -6.01 11.35 -8.42
C GLU A 45 -5.16 10.20 -7.88
N ILE A 46 -4.59 9.41 -8.78
CA ILE A 46 -3.56 8.40 -8.47
C ILE A 46 -2.23 8.93 -8.97
N VAL A 47 -1.20 8.86 -8.11
CA VAL A 47 0.14 9.38 -8.40
C VAL A 47 1.18 8.31 -8.14
N LEU A 48 2.06 8.05 -9.11
CA LEU A 48 3.28 7.29 -8.89
C LEU A 48 4.37 8.22 -8.33
N ALA A 49 4.89 7.93 -7.16
CA ALA A 49 6.06 8.55 -6.56
C ALA A 49 7.29 7.64 -6.76
N THR A 50 8.09 7.91 -7.80
CA THR A 50 9.27 7.11 -8.18
C THR A 50 10.55 7.93 -8.19
N THR A 51 11.67 7.33 -8.63
CA THR A 51 12.98 8.00 -8.62
C THR A 51 13.27 8.70 -9.95
N THR A 52 14.30 9.56 -9.95
CA THR A 52 14.79 10.20 -11.18
C THR A 52 15.69 9.30 -12.02
N LYS A 53 15.96 8.06 -11.58
CA LYS A 53 16.86 7.14 -12.30
C LYS A 53 16.24 6.58 -13.56
N ASP A 54 17.04 6.41 -14.59
CA ASP A 54 16.62 5.83 -15.87
C ASP A 54 16.09 4.41 -15.74
N THR A 55 16.50 3.67 -14.70
CA THR A 55 15.99 2.34 -14.38
C THR A 55 14.48 2.32 -14.13
N ASP A 56 13.88 3.46 -13.78
CA ASP A 56 12.47 3.60 -13.54
C ASP A 56 11.66 4.03 -14.78
N ASN A 57 12.32 4.27 -15.93
CA ASN A 57 11.63 4.77 -17.14
C ASN A 57 10.52 3.84 -17.61
N ASP A 58 10.75 2.52 -17.66
CA ASP A 58 9.71 1.56 -18.08
C ASP A 58 8.51 1.55 -17.11
N LEU A 59 8.77 1.72 -15.80
CA LEU A 59 7.71 1.85 -14.80
C LEU A 59 6.90 3.14 -15.01
N VAL A 60 7.59 4.24 -15.30
CA VAL A 60 6.97 5.54 -15.60
C VAL A 60 6.12 5.44 -16.87
N GLU A 61 6.64 4.86 -17.96
CA GLU A 61 5.93 4.70 -19.22
C GLU A 61 4.65 3.88 -19.04
N LEU A 62 4.72 2.76 -18.32
CA LEU A 62 3.53 1.97 -18.00
C LEU A 62 2.50 2.77 -17.22
N CYS A 63 2.91 3.47 -16.15
CA CYS A 63 2.00 4.25 -15.32
C CYS A 63 1.40 5.44 -16.09
N MET A 64 2.17 6.08 -17.00
CA MET A 64 1.64 7.11 -17.89
C MET A 64 0.61 6.54 -18.87
N SER A 65 0.81 5.35 -19.41
CA SER A 65 -0.15 4.67 -20.27
C SER A 65 -1.45 4.31 -19.55
N GLU A 66 -1.36 4.09 -18.22
CA GLU A 66 -2.52 3.95 -17.35
C GLU A 66 -3.22 5.29 -17.02
N GLY A 67 -2.69 6.43 -17.46
CA GLY A 67 -3.30 7.73 -17.25
C GLY A 67 -3.19 8.27 -15.83
N ILE A 68 -2.24 7.80 -15.05
CA ILE A 68 -1.97 8.31 -13.69
C ILE A 68 -0.85 9.37 -13.70
N SER A 69 -0.87 10.23 -12.70
CA SER A 69 0.16 11.27 -12.53
C SER A 69 1.50 10.68 -12.08
N ILE A 70 2.60 11.32 -12.49
CA ILE A 70 3.95 10.87 -12.15
C ILE A 70 4.69 11.97 -11.41
N PHE A 71 5.29 11.62 -10.28
CA PHE A 71 6.32 12.42 -9.61
C PHE A 71 7.62 11.63 -9.54
N ARG A 72 8.72 12.26 -9.98
CA ARG A 72 10.07 11.69 -9.89
C ARG A 72 10.92 12.51 -8.92
N GLY A 73 11.44 11.86 -7.88
CA GLY A 73 12.20 12.52 -6.80
C GLY A 73 13.40 11.73 -6.33
N SER A 74 13.86 12.01 -5.11
CA SER A 74 15.03 11.37 -4.51
C SER A 74 14.91 9.85 -4.47
N GLU A 75 16.01 9.14 -4.76
CA GLU A 75 16.08 7.69 -4.56
C GLU A 75 16.28 7.33 -3.09
N ASP A 76 17.11 8.09 -2.39
CA ASP A 76 17.59 7.75 -1.06
C ASP A 76 16.75 8.39 0.05
N ASP A 77 15.97 9.43 -0.28
CA ASP A 77 15.12 10.15 0.66
C ASP A 77 13.64 10.06 0.24
N LEU A 78 12.93 9.16 0.91
CA LEU A 78 11.49 8.95 0.68
C LEU A 78 10.67 10.14 1.18
N THR A 79 11.10 10.80 2.27
CA THR A 79 10.43 11.97 2.83
C THR A 79 10.40 13.12 1.82
N LEU A 80 11.57 13.43 1.22
CA LEU A 80 11.65 14.44 0.16
C LEU A 80 10.83 14.05 -1.07
N ARG A 81 10.83 12.77 -1.46
CA ARG A 81 10.05 12.30 -2.60
C ARG A 81 8.56 12.48 -2.35
N HIS A 82 8.05 12.08 -1.20
CA HIS A 82 6.65 12.27 -0.83
C HIS A 82 6.30 13.76 -0.66
N GLY A 83 7.20 14.55 -0.07
CA GLY A 83 7.05 16.01 0.03
C GLY A 83 6.84 16.67 -1.33
N GLY A 84 7.60 16.22 -2.35
CA GLY A 84 7.42 16.70 -3.72
C GLY A 84 6.04 16.39 -4.31
N VAL A 85 5.48 15.21 -4.04
CA VAL A 85 4.09 14.87 -4.43
C VAL A 85 3.09 15.79 -3.73
N LEU A 86 3.29 16.07 -2.42
CA LEU A 86 2.41 16.98 -1.68
C LEU A 86 2.42 18.41 -2.25
N VAL A 87 3.59 18.87 -2.69
CA VAL A 87 3.72 20.19 -3.34
C VAL A 87 3.04 20.18 -4.70
N MET A 88 3.27 19.13 -5.52
CA MET A 88 2.71 19.01 -6.87
C MET A 88 1.19 18.93 -6.86
N CYS A 89 0.63 18.06 -6.00
CA CYS A 89 -0.79 17.74 -6.02
C CYS A 89 -1.64 18.59 -5.07
N ASN A 90 -1.05 19.19 -4.04
CA ASN A 90 -1.71 19.97 -2.99
C ASN A 90 -2.96 19.25 -2.41
N PRO A 91 -2.85 17.99 -1.92
CA PRO A 91 -3.98 17.23 -1.44
C PRO A 91 -4.41 17.64 -0.03
N ASP A 92 -5.67 17.37 0.31
CA ASP A 92 -6.20 17.43 1.68
C ASP A 92 -5.93 16.11 2.43
N ILE A 93 -6.09 14.98 1.71
CA ILE A 93 -5.87 13.63 2.22
C ILE A 93 -4.98 12.86 1.23
N VAL A 94 -4.03 12.11 1.78
CA VAL A 94 -3.16 11.20 1.02
C VAL A 94 -3.35 9.78 1.52
N ILE A 95 -3.46 8.85 0.58
CA ILE A 95 -3.49 7.41 0.81
C ILE A 95 -2.14 6.86 0.32
N PRO A 96 -1.16 6.63 1.21
CA PRO A 96 0.13 6.08 0.82
C PRO A 96 -0.03 4.58 0.52
N ILE A 97 0.44 4.16 -0.65
CA ILE A 97 0.39 2.77 -1.12
C ILE A 97 1.82 2.30 -1.37
N SER A 98 2.18 1.18 -0.76
CA SER A 98 3.43 0.50 -1.10
C SER A 98 3.27 -0.26 -2.42
N GLY A 99 4.20 -0.04 -3.35
CA GLY A 99 4.15 -0.67 -4.68
C GLY A 99 4.37 -2.18 -4.67
N ASP A 100 4.65 -2.78 -3.51
CA ASP A 100 4.78 -4.24 -3.32
C ASP A 100 3.58 -4.89 -2.64
N CYS A 101 2.53 -4.13 -2.35
CA CYS A 101 1.27 -4.59 -1.77
C CYS A 101 0.16 -4.59 -2.85
N PRO A 102 0.13 -5.58 -3.75
CA PRO A 102 -0.79 -5.59 -4.89
C PRO A 102 -2.23 -5.95 -4.50
N PHE A 103 -2.42 -6.59 -3.38
CA PHE A 103 -3.73 -7.03 -2.93
C PHE A 103 -4.34 -6.00 -1.97
N MET A 104 -5.64 -5.71 -2.16
CA MET A 104 -6.39 -4.81 -1.30
C MET A 104 -7.71 -5.45 -0.93
N ASP A 105 -8.12 -5.30 0.32
CA ASP A 105 -9.50 -5.55 0.72
C ASP A 105 -10.30 -4.27 0.47
N ILE A 106 -11.11 -4.28 -0.58
CA ILE A 106 -11.76 -3.07 -1.08
C ILE A 106 -12.74 -2.49 -0.06
N ASP A 107 -13.48 -3.34 0.65
CA ASP A 107 -14.46 -2.88 1.64
C ASP A 107 -13.77 -2.24 2.86
N GLY A 108 -12.72 -2.88 3.37
CA GLY A 108 -11.93 -2.33 4.47
C GLY A 108 -11.20 -1.04 4.08
N CYS A 109 -10.63 -0.99 2.88
CA CYS A 109 -9.99 0.22 2.35
C CYS A 109 -11.00 1.36 2.19
N GLN A 110 -12.20 1.09 1.68
CA GLN A 110 -13.26 2.10 1.55
C GLN A 110 -13.70 2.64 2.91
N ALA A 111 -13.83 1.78 3.92
CA ALA A 111 -14.19 2.21 5.28
C ALA A 111 -13.18 3.20 5.89
N VAL A 112 -11.87 3.03 5.59
CA VAL A 112 -10.84 3.98 6.02
C VAL A 112 -10.98 5.34 5.33
N ILE A 113 -11.29 5.35 4.02
CA ILE A 113 -11.51 6.60 3.27
C ILE A 113 -12.75 7.33 3.79
N ASP A 114 -13.86 6.61 3.99
CA ASP A 114 -15.11 7.16 4.48
C ASP A 114 -14.93 7.76 5.89
N ALA A 115 -14.17 7.09 6.76
CA ALA A 115 -13.82 7.62 8.07
C ALA A 115 -12.97 8.90 7.99
N ALA A 116 -12.02 8.96 7.04
CA ALA A 116 -11.20 10.15 6.85
C ALA A 116 -12.01 11.36 6.35
N ILE A 117 -13.11 11.11 5.65
CA ILE A 117 -14.05 12.14 5.22
C ILE A 117 -14.96 12.58 6.38
N ALA A 118 -15.49 11.62 7.14
CA ALA A 118 -16.48 11.84 8.20
C ALA A 118 -15.90 12.48 9.47
N HIS A 119 -14.62 12.23 9.78
CA HIS A 119 -13.96 12.65 11.02
C HIS A 119 -12.78 13.59 10.77
N PRO A 120 -12.99 14.87 10.41
CA PRO A 120 -11.93 15.78 9.96
C PRO A 120 -10.88 16.18 11.02
N ASP A 121 -11.13 15.89 12.29
CA ASP A 121 -10.30 16.35 13.42
C ASP A 121 -9.08 15.47 13.71
N TYR A 122 -8.91 14.37 12.95
CA TYR A 122 -7.77 13.46 13.11
C TYR A 122 -6.74 13.65 12.00
N ASP A 123 -5.47 13.38 12.31
CA ASP A 123 -4.37 13.44 11.35
C ASP A 123 -4.27 12.19 10.48
N GLY A 124 -4.53 11.02 11.07
CA GLY A 124 -4.40 9.73 10.40
C GLY A 124 -5.53 8.78 10.70
N TYR A 125 -5.78 7.86 9.75
CA TYR A 125 -6.88 6.90 9.79
C TYR A 125 -6.35 5.53 9.41
N SER A 126 -6.81 4.52 10.13
CA SER A 126 -6.50 3.12 9.88
C SER A 126 -7.67 2.25 10.29
N ILE A 127 -7.60 0.96 10.00
CA ILE A 127 -8.58 -0.02 10.44
C ILE A 127 -7.90 -1.03 11.37
N GLN A 128 -8.59 -1.46 12.43
CA GLN A 128 -8.04 -2.48 13.32
C GLN A 128 -8.59 -3.88 13.01
N SER A 129 -8.07 -4.87 13.73
CA SER A 129 -8.43 -6.29 13.66
C SER A 129 -9.88 -6.57 13.20
N PRO A 130 -10.11 -7.57 12.36
CA PRO A 130 -9.19 -8.68 12.08
C PRO A 130 -8.07 -8.36 11.09
N TYR A 131 -8.13 -7.23 10.40
CA TYR A 131 -7.17 -6.79 9.38
C TYR A 131 -5.74 -6.57 9.89
N ALA A 132 -5.56 -6.39 11.21
CA ALA A 132 -4.22 -6.31 11.81
C ALA A 132 -3.33 -7.53 11.54
N ARG A 133 -3.91 -8.64 11.06
CA ARG A 133 -3.16 -9.86 10.66
C ARG A 133 -2.75 -9.86 9.19
N CYS A 134 -3.31 -8.96 8.38
CA CYS A 134 -3.01 -8.81 6.96
C CYS A 134 -2.87 -7.32 6.62
N PRO A 135 -1.95 -6.58 7.27
CA PRO A 135 -1.84 -5.12 7.14
C PRO A 135 -1.53 -4.69 5.70
N GLU A 136 -0.86 -5.55 4.92
CA GLU A 136 -0.52 -5.26 3.52
C GLU A 136 -1.73 -5.21 2.58
N MET A 137 -2.90 -5.73 3.00
CA MET A 137 -4.15 -5.62 2.24
C MET A 137 -4.96 -4.36 2.60
N MET A 138 -4.53 -3.63 3.64
CA MET A 138 -5.20 -2.43 4.12
C MET A 138 -4.45 -1.18 3.73
N ILE A 139 -5.20 -0.10 3.62
CA ILE A 139 -4.64 1.23 3.46
C ILE A 139 -4.69 1.99 4.80
N ALA A 140 -3.84 3.02 4.89
CA ALA A 140 -4.01 4.12 5.80
C ALA A 140 -4.38 5.38 5.01
N ALA A 141 -5.10 6.32 5.61
CA ALA A 141 -5.32 7.63 5.05
C ALA A 141 -4.74 8.69 6.00
N HIS A 142 -4.08 9.68 5.46
CA HIS A 142 -3.43 10.71 6.25
C HIS A 142 -3.82 12.10 5.75
N ARG A 143 -4.23 12.97 6.65
CA ARG A 143 -4.42 14.37 6.32
C ARG A 143 -3.08 15.08 6.11
N ARG A 144 -3.12 16.19 5.41
CA ARG A 144 -1.94 17.03 5.20
C ARG A 144 -1.22 17.38 6.51
N SER A 145 -1.97 17.59 7.60
CA SER A 145 -1.42 17.85 8.93
C SER A 145 -0.48 16.74 9.42
N TRP A 146 -0.78 15.47 9.12
CA TRP A 146 0.10 14.34 9.40
C TRP A 146 1.50 14.53 8.81
N PHE A 147 1.55 14.83 7.52
CA PHE A 147 2.82 15.03 6.82
C PHE A 147 3.54 16.28 7.33
N THR A 148 2.82 17.37 7.59
CA THR A 148 3.41 18.58 8.17
C THR A 148 4.10 18.27 9.50
N LYS A 149 3.45 17.54 10.38
CA LYS A 149 4.01 17.10 11.67
C LYS A 149 5.20 16.14 11.48
N ALA A 150 5.12 15.20 10.52
CA ALA A 150 6.20 14.30 10.22
C ALA A 150 7.45 15.03 9.67
N PHE A 151 7.25 16.04 8.82
CA PHE A 151 8.34 16.90 8.34
C PHE A 151 8.96 17.74 9.47
N GLN A 152 8.16 18.25 10.42
CA GLN A 152 8.68 18.94 11.60
C GLN A 152 9.58 18.02 12.45
N VAL A 153 9.17 16.77 12.67
CA VAL A 153 10.01 15.78 13.36
C VAL A 153 11.32 15.52 12.58
N TYR A 154 11.24 15.44 11.24
CA TYR A 154 12.43 15.31 10.39
C TYR A 154 13.38 16.50 10.48
N GLU A 155 12.86 17.73 10.52
CA GLU A 155 13.65 18.95 10.67
C GLU A 155 14.33 19.03 12.05
N GLU A 156 13.61 18.58 13.11
CA GLU A 156 14.12 18.56 14.49
C GLU A 156 15.24 17.50 14.65
N ASP A 157 15.10 16.34 14.02
CA ASP A 157 16.08 15.24 14.05
C ASP A 157 16.09 14.44 12.73
N PRO A 158 16.94 14.83 11.78
CA PRO A 158 17.06 14.12 10.50
C PRO A 158 17.51 12.65 10.63
N THR A 159 18.06 12.25 11.77
CA THR A 159 18.51 10.86 11.99
C THR A 159 17.34 9.90 12.25
N VAL A 160 16.20 10.44 12.65
CA VAL A 160 14.94 9.68 12.89
C VAL A 160 14.30 9.21 11.60
N CYS A 161 14.70 9.79 10.48
CA CYS A 161 14.11 9.58 9.17
C CYS A 161 15.02 8.74 8.27
N GLY A 162 15.04 7.44 8.43
CA GLY A 162 15.62 6.48 7.48
C GLY A 162 14.70 6.20 6.29
N ALA A 163 14.83 5.04 5.64
CA ALA A 163 14.06 4.68 4.43
C ALA A 163 12.54 4.50 4.62
N ASP A 164 12.06 4.31 5.87
CA ASP A 164 10.63 4.08 6.23
C ASP A 164 10.02 5.20 7.10
N GLN A 165 10.28 6.38 6.81
CA GLN A 165 10.37 7.61 7.58
C GLN A 165 9.14 8.04 8.38
N TYR A 166 7.93 7.95 7.82
CA TYR A 166 6.75 8.44 8.53
C TYR A 166 6.41 7.58 9.73
N ASN A 167 6.54 6.27 9.60
CA ASN A 167 6.25 5.34 10.69
C ASN A 167 7.20 5.53 11.85
N VAL A 168 8.48 5.82 11.58
CA VAL A 168 9.48 6.09 12.62
C VAL A 168 9.16 7.39 13.35
N ALA A 169 8.91 8.48 12.62
CA ALA A 169 8.54 9.76 13.21
C ALA A 169 7.31 9.65 14.11
N VAL A 170 6.28 8.92 13.64
CA VAL A 170 5.03 8.68 14.37
C VAL A 170 5.24 7.79 15.60
N ASN A 171 6.01 6.72 15.47
CA ASN A 171 6.24 5.77 16.56
C ASN A 171 7.09 6.38 17.68
N LEU A 172 8.02 7.27 17.35
CA LEU A 172 8.83 7.99 18.34
C LEU A 172 8.12 9.19 18.96
N ASN A 173 7.06 9.71 18.32
CA ASN A 173 6.32 10.88 18.76
C ASN A 173 4.79 10.66 18.71
N PRO A 174 4.26 9.57 19.31
CA PRO A 174 2.85 9.18 19.14
C PRO A 174 1.88 10.30 19.59
N ASP A 175 2.23 11.08 20.60
CA ASP A 175 1.38 12.13 21.16
C ASP A 175 1.23 13.34 20.23
N ARG A 176 2.06 13.47 19.21
CA ARG A 176 1.94 14.53 18.20
C ARG A 176 0.87 14.25 17.15
N PHE A 177 0.44 12.98 17.01
CA PHE A 177 -0.43 12.51 15.92
C PHE A 177 -1.76 12.00 16.46
N SER A 178 -2.85 12.66 16.11
CA SER A 178 -4.18 12.15 16.38
C SER A 178 -4.56 11.07 15.35
N LYS A 179 -5.09 9.94 15.85
CA LYS A 179 -5.44 8.80 15.01
C LYS A 179 -6.88 8.38 15.23
N TYR A 180 -7.60 8.17 14.14
CA TYR A 180 -8.90 7.51 14.14
C TYR A 180 -8.73 6.07 13.67
N VAL A 181 -9.27 5.13 14.44
CA VAL A 181 -9.18 3.70 14.11
C VAL A 181 -10.58 3.19 13.87
N VAL A 182 -10.84 2.78 12.63
CA VAL A 182 -12.11 2.14 12.23
C VAL A 182 -12.20 0.78 12.92
N ASP A 183 -13.35 0.47 13.50
CA ASP A 183 -13.63 -0.87 13.99
C ASP A 183 -13.98 -1.79 12.81
N GLY A 184 -13.09 -2.73 12.52
CA GLY A 184 -13.24 -3.69 11.42
C GLY A 184 -13.87 -5.02 11.84
N THR A 185 -14.36 -5.15 13.08
CA THR A 185 -14.84 -6.44 13.62
C THR A 185 -16.07 -6.99 12.89
N ASP A 186 -16.89 -6.13 12.31
CA ASP A 186 -18.11 -6.51 11.59
C ASP A 186 -17.87 -6.82 10.10
N ILE A 187 -16.68 -6.53 9.58
CA ILE A 187 -16.38 -6.59 8.14
C ILE A 187 -15.83 -7.95 7.72
N ILE A 188 -15.23 -8.76 8.65
CA ILE A 188 -14.59 -10.04 8.31
C ILE A 188 -14.80 -11.13 9.36
N ASP A 189 -14.94 -12.37 8.87
CA ASP A 189 -14.84 -13.61 9.64
C ASP A 189 -13.45 -13.76 10.28
N ARG A 190 -13.41 -14.10 11.57
CA ARG A 190 -12.22 -14.15 12.46
C ARG A 190 -11.20 -15.25 12.12
N THR A 191 -11.38 -15.98 11.03
CA THR A 191 -10.55 -17.14 10.63
C THR A 191 -9.29 -16.78 9.86
N VAL A 192 -9.01 -15.49 9.63
CA VAL A 192 -7.82 -15.05 8.87
C VAL A 192 -6.54 -15.40 9.63
N THR A 193 -5.74 -16.23 9.01
CA THR A 193 -4.38 -16.54 9.47
C THR A 193 -3.45 -15.37 9.17
N SER A 194 -2.46 -15.12 10.03
CA SER A 194 -1.39 -14.16 9.76
C SER A 194 -0.62 -14.61 8.51
N MET A 195 -0.81 -13.91 7.41
CA MET A 195 -0.17 -14.19 6.14
C MET A 195 0.39 -12.90 5.56
N LYS A 196 1.58 -12.99 4.96
CA LYS A 196 2.19 -11.87 4.26
C LYS A 196 1.60 -11.76 2.86
N PHE A 197 1.09 -10.59 2.50
CA PHE A 197 0.49 -10.28 1.19
C PHE A 197 1.35 -9.34 0.34
N SER A 198 2.47 -8.84 0.86
CA SER A 198 3.43 -8.08 0.06
C SER A 198 4.32 -9.03 -0.76
N ILE A 199 4.75 -8.58 -1.94
CA ILE A 199 5.60 -9.35 -2.86
C ILE A 199 7.00 -8.73 -2.90
N ASP A 200 7.94 -9.39 -2.24
CA ASP A 200 9.34 -8.98 -2.16
C ASP A 200 10.29 -9.91 -2.91
N TRP A 201 9.87 -11.15 -3.12
CA TRP A 201 10.68 -12.19 -3.74
C TRP A 201 9.96 -12.82 -4.92
N ARG A 202 10.73 -13.34 -5.88
CA ARG A 202 10.18 -14.05 -7.04
C ARG A 202 9.29 -15.23 -6.63
N LEU A 203 9.66 -15.97 -5.59
CA LEU A 203 8.89 -17.11 -5.09
C LEU A 203 7.49 -16.71 -4.58
N GLU A 204 7.37 -15.54 -3.95
CA GLU A 204 6.07 -15.00 -3.53
C GLU A 204 5.19 -14.67 -4.75
N MET A 205 5.79 -14.09 -5.80
CA MET A 205 5.09 -13.83 -7.07
C MET A 205 4.59 -15.13 -7.72
N GLU A 206 5.43 -16.16 -7.79
CA GLU A 206 5.08 -17.46 -8.34
C GLU A 206 3.96 -18.13 -7.53
N PHE A 207 4.04 -18.05 -6.19
CA PHE A 207 3.00 -18.54 -5.30
C PHE A 207 1.66 -17.87 -5.54
N PHE A 208 1.61 -16.53 -5.54
CA PHE A 208 0.35 -15.82 -5.76
C PHE A 208 -0.19 -16.01 -7.17
N ASN A 209 0.65 -16.14 -8.18
CA ASN A 209 0.20 -16.52 -9.52
C ASN A 209 -0.51 -17.88 -9.53
N ALA A 210 0.05 -18.89 -8.85
CA ALA A 210 -0.60 -20.21 -8.75
C ALA A 210 -1.94 -20.14 -7.98
N VAL A 211 -2.03 -19.29 -6.93
CA VAL A 211 -3.29 -19.05 -6.20
C VAL A 211 -4.33 -18.41 -7.12
N ILE A 212 -3.96 -17.34 -7.83
CA ILE A 212 -4.85 -16.62 -8.75
C ILE A 212 -5.32 -17.55 -9.89
N GLU A 213 -4.42 -18.35 -10.46
CA GLU A 213 -4.75 -19.34 -11.49
C GLU A 213 -5.76 -20.36 -10.97
N GLY A 214 -5.55 -20.88 -9.75
CA GLY A 214 -6.48 -21.80 -9.09
C GLY A 214 -7.84 -21.20 -8.79
N MET A 215 -7.91 -19.91 -8.51
CA MET A 215 -9.14 -19.17 -8.29
C MET A 215 -9.88 -18.83 -9.60
N GLY A 216 -9.15 -18.66 -10.69
CA GLY A 216 -9.67 -18.24 -11.98
C GLY A 216 -10.04 -16.75 -12.08
N TYR A 217 -9.73 -15.94 -11.05
CA TYR A 217 -9.94 -14.49 -11.02
C TYR A 217 -8.93 -13.81 -10.07
N TYR A 218 -8.74 -12.49 -10.25
CA TYR A 218 -7.90 -11.70 -9.35
C TYR A 218 -8.71 -11.29 -8.09
N PRO A 219 -8.18 -11.56 -6.86
CA PRO A 219 -8.92 -11.31 -5.62
C PRO A 219 -8.93 -9.83 -5.25
N HIS A 220 -10.09 -9.36 -4.79
CA HIS A 220 -10.32 -7.99 -4.31
C HIS A 220 -10.75 -7.92 -2.84
N HIS A 221 -10.92 -9.08 -2.19
CA HIS A 221 -11.31 -9.19 -0.80
C HIS A 221 -10.47 -10.24 -0.09
N ILE A 222 -10.25 -10.03 1.21
CA ILE A 222 -9.52 -11.00 2.02
C ILE A 222 -10.23 -12.36 2.08
N THR A 223 -11.57 -12.35 2.00
CA THR A 223 -12.39 -13.56 1.98
C THR A 223 -12.13 -14.46 0.77
N ASP A 224 -11.71 -13.88 -0.36
CA ASP A 224 -11.32 -14.63 -1.56
C ASP A 224 -10.12 -15.53 -1.25
N PHE A 225 -9.10 -14.97 -0.58
CA PHE A 225 -7.92 -15.73 -0.15
C PHE A 225 -8.25 -16.78 0.91
N ILE A 226 -9.13 -16.46 1.89
CA ILE A 226 -9.55 -17.41 2.91
C ILE A 226 -10.15 -18.64 2.27
N LYS A 227 -11.07 -18.42 1.31
CA LYS A 227 -11.69 -19.52 0.56
C LYS A 227 -10.66 -20.32 -0.22
N ALA A 228 -9.81 -19.66 -1.02
CA ALA A 228 -8.77 -20.33 -1.81
C ALA A 228 -7.85 -21.17 -0.94
N PHE A 229 -7.36 -20.64 0.20
CA PHE A 229 -6.49 -21.40 1.11
C PHE A 229 -7.20 -22.53 1.83
N THR A 230 -8.48 -22.39 2.14
CA THR A 230 -9.29 -23.49 2.70
C THR A 230 -9.41 -24.62 1.68
N ASP A 231 -9.72 -24.29 0.43
CA ASP A 231 -9.82 -25.27 -0.65
C ASP A 231 -8.46 -25.94 -0.91
N MET A 232 -7.36 -25.21 -0.93
CA MET A 232 -6.00 -25.74 -1.08
C MET A 232 -5.61 -26.70 0.07
N ARG A 233 -5.99 -26.40 1.31
CA ARG A 233 -5.78 -27.31 2.45
C ARG A 233 -6.55 -28.60 2.30
N ASN A 234 -7.79 -28.53 1.81
CA ASN A 234 -8.64 -29.70 1.59
C ASN A 234 -8.08 -30.67 0.56
N ILE A 235 -7.24 -30.18 -0.38
CA ILE A 235 -6.51 -31.00 -1.36
C ILE A 235 -5.08 -31.39 -0.91
N GLY A 236 -4.72 -31.12 0.37
CA GLY A 236 -3.44 -31.52 0.96
C GLY A 236 -2.27 -30.54 0.71
N PHE A 237 -2.54 -29.33 0.23
CA PHE A 237 -1.50 -28.30 0.10
C PHE A 237 -1.12 -27.74 1.48
N THR A 238 0.17 -27.82 1.84
CA THR A 238 0.69 -27.24 3.08
C THR A 238 1.70 -26.14 2.75
N TRP A 239 1.37 -24.90 3.10
CA TRP A 239 2.33 -23.79 3.11
C TRP A 239 3.28 -23.97 4.30
N ARG A 240 4.58 -24.07 4.04
CA ARG A 240 5.59 -23.93 5.08
C ARG A 240 6.13 -22.52 5.08
N ASP A 241 5.95 -21.84 6.20
CA ASP A 241 6.60 -20.56 6.46
C ASP A 241 8.14 -20.73 6.31
N LYS A 242 8.69 -20.30 5.18
CA LYS A 242 10.14 -20.19 4.98
C LYS A 242 10.55 -18.74 5.23
N GLY A 243 10.36 -18.26 6.45
CA GLY A 243 10.67 -16.88 6.81
C GLY A 243 11.10 -16.70 8.25
N ALA A 244 11.86 -17.66 8.80
CA ALA A 244 12.55 -17.46 10.06
C ALA A 244 13.91 -18.16 9.99
N SER A 245 14.89 -17.50 9.41
CA SER A 245 16.33 -17.71 9.67
C SER A 245 17.11 -16.48 9.25
#